data_1b437963082302ad82b2bc27509158fc
#
_entry.id   1b437963082302ad82b2bc27509158fc
#
_cell.length_a   1.000
_cell.length_b   1.000
_cell.length_c   1.000
_cell.angle_alpha   90.00
_cell.angle_beta   90.00
_cell.angle_gamma   90.00
#
_symmetry.space_group_name_H-M   'P 1'
#
loop_
_entity.id
_entity.type
_entity.pdbx_description
1 polymer ?
#
loop_
_entity_poly.entity_id
_entity_poly.type
_entity_poly.pdbx_seq_one_letter_code
_entity_poly.pdbx_strand_id
1 'polypeptide(L)'
;MKKVEAWVDQLRAILAVGKESEAIDFLLTLQPYDQAEIINLLTFEERQKLMPLLDDESLAPIFKELESDVITEVVDSIGGEWAS
;
A
#
# COMPACT_ATOMS: atom_id res chain seq x y z
N MET A 1 -15.22 -14.16 -6.59
CA MET A 1 -13.87 -14.45 -6.07
C MET A 1 -12.97 -13.23 -6.25
N LYS A 2 -12.30 -12.80 -5.20
CA LYS A 2 -11.41 -11.65 -5.28
C LYS A 2 -10.13 -11.99 -6.02
N LYS A 3 -9.69 -11.09 -6.85
CA LYS A 3 -8.46 -11.26 -7.64
C LYS A 3 -7.28 -10.51 -7.00
N VAL A 4 -7.24 -10.49 -5.68
CA VAL A 4 -6.24 -9.72 -4.95
C VAL A 4 -4.83 -10.16 -5.30
N GLU A 5 -4.59 -11.47 -5.39
CA GLU A 5 -3.26 -11.98 -5.74
C GLU A 5 -2.82 -11.52 -7.13
N ALA A 6 -3.74 -11.49 -8.09
CA ALA A 6 -3.44 -10.99 -9.43
C ALA A 6 -3.11 -9.49 -9.39
N TRP A 7 -3.83 -8.74 -8.57
CA TRP A 7 -3.57 -7.31 -8.39
C TRP A 7 -2.21 -7.07 -7.75
N VAL A 8 -1.84 -7.90 -6.77
CA VAL A 8 -0.51 -7.81 -6.13
C VAL A 8 0.59 -8.07 -7.16
N ASP A 9 0.43 -9.10 -7.98
CA ASP A 9 1.41 -9.42 -9.03
C ASP A 9 1.53 -8.29 -10.03
N GLN A 10 0.40 -7.70 -10.42
CA GLN A 10 0.39 -6.58 -11.34
C GLN A 10 1.10 -5.36 -10.75
N LEU A 11 0.82 -5.06 -9.49
CA LEU A 11 1.45 -3.95 -8.78
C LEU A 11 2.97 -4.16 -8.67
N ARG A 12 3.38 -5.38 -8.34
CA ARG A 12 4.80 -5.73 -8.28
C ARG A 12 5.50 -5.51 -9.61
N ALA A 13 4.85 -5.91 -10.69
CA ALA A 13 5.41 -5.73 -12.03
C ALA A 13 5.60 -4.25 -12.35
N ILE A 14 4.63 -3.42 -12.00
CA ILE A 14 4.71 -1.98 -12.22
C ILE A 14 5.83 -1.36 -11.39
N LEU A 15 5.94 -1.76 -10.13
CA LEU A 15 7.00 -1.26 -9.24
C LEU A 15 8.38 -1.70 -9.71
N ALA A 16 8.48 -2.92 -10.24
CA ALA A 16 9.77 -3.47 -10.70
C ALA A 16 10.37 -2.69 -11.86
N VAL A 17 9.53 -2.10 -12.71
CA VAL A 17 10.01 -1.27 -13.83
C VAL A 17 10.16 0.21 -13.44
N GLY A 18 9.95 0.55 -12.17
CA GLY A 18 10.16 1.90 -11.67
C GLY A 18 9.05 2.89 -11.96
N LYS A 19 7.89 2.42 -12.39
CA LYS A 19 6.75 3.28 -12.71
C LYS A 19 5.87 3.49 -11.48
N GLU A 20 6.42 4.13 -10.47
CA GLU A 20 5.74 4.32 -9.19
C GLU A 20 4.44 5.08 -9.30
N SER A 21 4.37 6.09 -10.16
CA SER A 21 3.13 6.84 -10.38
C SER A 21 2.01 5.94 -10.89
N GLU A 22 2.33 5.04 -11.82
CA GLU A 22 1.34 4.11 -12.35
C GLU A 22 0.89 3.12 -11.28
N ALA A 23 1.81 2.70 -10.42
CA ALA A 23 1.48 1.80 -9.31
C ALA A 23 0.46 2.45 -8.37
N ILE A 24 0.67 3.71 -8.03
CA ILE A 24 -0.24 4.47 -7.18
C ILE A 24 -1.60 4.65 -7.87
N ASP A 25 -1.59 5.03 -9.14
CA ASP A 25 -2.82 5.20 -9.90
C ASP A 25 -3.64 3.90 -9.93
N PHE A 26 -2.96 2.78 -10.17
CA PHE A 26 -3.62 1.48 -10.16
C PHE A 26 -4.24 1.19 -8.80
N LEU A 27 -3.49 1.40 -7.74
CA LEU A 27 -3.97 1.14 -6.38
C LEU A 27 -5.18 2.00 -6.04
N LEU A 28 -5.15 3.26 -6.41
CA LEU A 28 -6.22 4.21 -6.09
C LEU A 28 -7.52 3.96 -6.87
N THR A 29 -7.48 3.15 -7.92
CA THR A 29 -8.71 2.76 -8.60
C THR A 29 -9.52 1.72 -7.83
N LEU A 30 -8.92 1.13 -6.81
CA LEU A 30 -9.54 0.08 -6.01
C LEU A 30 -10.23 0.65 -4.77
N GLN A 31 -11.11 -0.15 -4.17
CA GLN A 31 -11.75 0.21 -2.91
C GLN A 31 -10.71 0.18 -1.78
N PRO A 32 -10.90 0.97 -0.71
CA PRO A 32 -9.95 0.95 0.42
C PRO A 32 -9.75 -0.43 1.02
N TYR A 33 -10.79 -1.25 1.08
CA TYR A 33 -10.68 -2.61 1.57
C TYR A 33 -9.73 -3.44 0.72
N ASP A 34 -9.87 -3.34 -0.60
CA ASP A 34 -9.01 -4.07 -1.53
C ASP A 34 -7.57 -3.54 -1.50
N GLN A 35 -7.41 -2.24 -1.37
CA GLN A 35 -6.10 -1.62 -1.23
C GLN A 35 -5.39 -2.17 0.00
N ALA A 36 -6.10 -2.26 1.13
CA ALA A 36 -5.54 -2.78 2.36
C ALA A 36 -5.14 -4.26 2.22
N GLU A 37 -5.96 -5.06 1.56
CA GLU A 37 -5.62 -6.47 1.32
C GLU A 37 -4.32 -6.60 0.52
N ILE A 38 -4.16 -5.78 -0.50
CA ILE A 38 -2.93 -5.77 -1.31
C ILE A 38 -1.74 -5.41 -0.42
N ILE A 39 -1.88 -4.36 0.36
CA ILE A 39 -0.79 -3.90 1.24
C ILE A 39 -0.42 -4.97 2.26
N ASN A 40 -1.40 -5.67 2.82
CA ASN A 40 -1.14 -6.77 3.76
C ASN A 40 -0.36 -7.92 3.11
N LEU A 41 -0.54 -8.13 1.81
CA LEU A 41 0.12 -9.21 1.09
C LEU A 41 1.50 -8.82 0.56
N LEU A 42 1.82 -7.53 0.50
CA LEU A 42 3.14 -7.08 0.06
C LEU A 42 4.20 -7.42 1.10
N THR A 43 5.46 -7.54 0.64
CA THR A 43 6.58 -7.72 1.54
C THR A 43 6.88 -6.39 2.24
N PHE A 44 7.66 -6.46 3.32
CA PHE A 44 8.11 -5.28 4.04
C PHE A 44 8.81 -4.28 3.09
N GLU A 45 9.70 -4.78 2.25
CA GLU A 45 10.43 -3.92 1.31
C GLU A 45 9.50 -3.25 0.30
N GLU A 46 8.53 -4.00 -0.19
CA GLU A 46 7.55 -3.46 -1.14
C GLU A 46 6.70 -2.38 -0.49
N ARG A 47 6.28 -2.60 0.74
CA ARG A 47 5.52 -1.60 1.49
C ARG A 47 6.34 -0.34 1.72
N GLN A 48 7.62 -0.49 2.05
CA GLN A 48 8.48 0.68 2.26
C GLN A 48 8.65 1.53 1.00
N LYS A 49 8.58 0.92 -0.17
CA LYS A 49 8.65 1.66 -1.43
C LYS A 49 7.34 2.34 -1.77
N LEU A 50 6.23 1.70 -1.44
CA LEU A 50 4.91 2.16 -1.86
C LEU A 50 4.29 3.18 -0.91
N MET A 51 4.35 2.92 0.38
CA MET A 51 3.62 3.73 1.36
C MET A 51 4.00 5.20 1.37
N PRO A 52 5.29 5.59 1.26
CA PRO A 52 5.63 7.01 1.23
C PRO A 52 5.11 7.76 0.02
N LEU A 53 4.68 7.05 -1.03
CA LEU A 53 4.15 7.66 -2.23
C LEU A 53 2.68 8.03 -2.10
N LEU A 54 2.00 7.49 -1.09
CA LEU A 54 0.59 7.77 -0.83
C LEU A 54 0.46 8.98 0.08
N ASP A 55 -0.54 9.82 -0.19
CA ASP A 55 -0.80 10.96 0.67
C ASP A 55 -1.68 10.55 1.86
N ASP A 56 -1.84 11.46 2.81
CA ASP A 56 -2.60 11.20 4.03
C ASP A 56 -4.05 10.87 3.74
N GLU A 57 -4.65 11.54 2.78
CA GLU A 57 -6.04 11.31 2.40
C GLU A 57 -6.26 9.89 1.87
N SER A 58 -5.30 9.39 1.09
CA SER A 58 -5.37 8.04 0.55
C SER A 58 -5.11 7.00 1.62
N LEU A 59 -4.19 7.28 2.55
CA LEU A 59 -3.83 6.34 3.60
C LEU A 59 -4.89 6.19 4.69
N ALA A 60 -5.59 7.25 5.03
CA ALA A 60 -6.53 7.24 6.14
C ALA A 60 -7.57 6.11 6.05
N PRO A 61 -8.30 5.95 4.93
CA PRO A 61 -9.26 4.86 4.84
C PRO A 61 -8.60 3.48 4.78
N ILE A 62 -7.37 3.40 4.26
CA ILE A 62 -6.62 2.15 4.18
C ILE A 62 -6.24 1.67 5.58
N PHE A 63 -5.80 2.56 6.45
CA PHE A 63 -5.39 2.21 7.81
C PHE A 63 -6.49 1.51 8.60
N LYS A 64 -7.74 1.88 8.35
CA LYS A 64 -8.87 1.24 9.04
C LYS A 64 -8.99 -0.24 8.74
N GLU A 65 -8.46 -0.67 7.60
CA GLU A 65 -8.58 -2.04 7.13
C GLU A 65 -7.28 -2.84 7.26
N LEU A 66 -6.18 -2.19 7.66
CA LEU A 66 -4.90 -2.87 7.79
C LEU A 66 -4.83 -3.66 9.09
N GLU A 67 -4.02 -4.72 9.08
CA GLU A 67 -3.72 -5.48 10.29
C GLU A 67 -2.83 -4.65 11.22
N SER A 68 -2.92 -4.89 12.52
CA SER A 68 -2.20 -4.09 13.52
C SER A 68 -0.69 -4.06 13.33
N ASP A 69 -0.10 -5.21 13.04
CA ASP A 69 1.35 -5.29 12.81
C ASP A 69 1.76 -4.56 11.54
N VAL A 70 0.90 -4.57 10.52
CA VAL A 70 1.16 -3.83 9.28
C VAL A 70 1.06 -2.33 9.54
N ILE A 71 0.10 -1.91 10.34
CA ILE A 71 -0.04 -0.49 10.73
C ILE A 71 1.23 0.00 11.42
N THR A 72 1.74 -0.76 12.37
CA THR A 72 2.95 -0.41 13.10
C THR A 72 4.14 -0.29 12.16
N GLU A 73 4.31 -1.26 11.27
CA GLU A 73 5.37 -1.26 10.28
C GLU A 73 5.29 -0.04 9.36
N VAL A 74 4.09 0.28 8.89
CA VAL A 74 3.87 1.41 7.98
C VAL A 74 4.18 2.73 8.66
N VAL A 75 3.75 2.89 9.91
CA VAL A 75 4.03 4.10 10.68
C VAL A 75 5.54 4.29 10.86
N ASP A 76 6.26 3.20 11.16
CA ASP A 76 7.72 3.24 11.28
C ASP A 76 8.37 3.63 9.95
N SER A 77 7.86 3.12 8.83
CA SER A 77 8.40 3.40 7.49
C SER A 77 8.18 4.84 7.06
N ILE A 78 7.05 5.42 7.42
CA ILE A 78 6.71 6.79 7.05
C ILE A 78 7.47 7.79 7.92
N GLY A 79 7.84 7.35 9.13
CA GLY A 79 8.62 8.17 10.04
C GLY A 79 7.77 8.92 11.05
N GLY A 80 8.43 9.71 11.88
CA GLY A 80 7.82 10.36 13.03
C GLY A 80 6.76 11.40 12.70
N GLU A 81 6.75 11.92 11.48
CA GLU A 81 5.77 12.93 11.10
C GLU A 81 4.34 12.42 11.22
N TRP A 82 4.12 11.18 10.90
CA TRP A 82 2.81 10.57 10.95
C TRP A 82 2.36 10.26 12.38
N ALA A 83 3.32 9.96 13.24
CA ALA A 83 3.08 9.56 14.61
C ALA A 83 2.99 10.74 15.57
N SER A 84 3.44 11.89 15.16
CA SER A 84 3.48 13.08 16.02
C SER A 84 2.18 13.86 16.09
#